data_1dc7d24d26ade771c6f1408eaf28d489
#
_entry.id   1dc7d24d26ade771c6f1408eaf28d489
#
_cell.length_a   1.000
_cell.length_b   1.000
_cell.length_c   1.000
_cell.angle_alpha   90.00
_cell.angle_beta   90.00
_cell.angle_gamma   90.00
#
_symmetry.space_group_name_H-M   'P 1'
#
loop_
_entity.id
_entity.type
_entity.pdbx_description
1 polymer ?
#
loop_
_entity_poly.entity_id
_entity_poly.type
_entity_poly.pdbx_seq_one_letter_code
_entity_poly.pdbx_strand_id
1 'polypeptide(L)'
;MLKKVAIKIMARLTKSQVGRWASNPIETQKKQLKYLIKNALNTSFGQVHSFSKIKNYDDFKNHIPVRDYEGLREYFEQIKEGKKNVLWPGKPLYLAVTSGTTSGSKYIPITKQSLSLIHISEPTRLLSSAYALFC
;
A
#
# COMPACT_ATOMS: atom_id res chain seq x y z
N MET A 1 -11.61 26.25 -19.40
CA MET A 1 -10.29 26.82 -19.08
C MET A 1 -9.78 26.39 -17.68
N LEU A 2 -10.59 26.47 -16.64
CA LEU A 2 -10.20 26.14 -15.23
C LEU A 2 -9.59 24.75 -15.07
N LYS A 3 -10.18 23.70 -15.67
CA LYS A 3 -9.67 22.30 -15.61
C LYS A 3 -8.25 22.16 -16.18
N LYS A 4 -7.93 22.84 -17.29
CA LYS A 4 -6.57 22.79 -17.87
C LYS A 4 -5.51 23.45 -16.99
N VAL A 5 -5.89 24.53 -16.29
CA VAL A 5 -4.99 25.21 -15.34
C VAL A 5 -4.74 24.32 -14.12
N ALA A 6 -5.79 23.73 -13.55
CA ALA A 6 -5.66 22.80 -12.42
C ALA A 6 -4.76 21.59 -12.75
N ILE A 7 -4.92 20.99 -13.91
CA ILE A 7 -4.08 19.88 -14.39
C ILE A 7 -2.61 20.32 -14.52
N LYS A 8 -2.33 21.49 -15.06
CA LYS A 8 -0.95 22.00 -15.18
C LYS A 8 -0.30 22.24 -13.81
N ILE A 9 -1.06 22.76 -12.85
CA ILE A 9 -0.57 22.98 -11.47
C ILE A 9 -0.27 21.63 -10.82
N MET A 10 -1.20 20.67 -10.89
CA MET A 10 -0.98 19.32 -10.37
C MET A 10 0.24 18.66 -11.01
N ALA A 11 0.39 18.71 -12.32
CA ALA A 11 1.54 18.14 -13.02
C ALA A 11 2.87 18.76 -12.56
N ARG A 12 2.92 20.08 -12.34
CA ARG A 12 4.11 20.76 -11.80
C ARG A 12 4.45 20.30 -10.39
N LEU A 13 3.43 20.21 -9.51
CA LEU A 13 3.61 19.74 -8.14
C LEU A 13 4.12 18.30 -8.11
N THR A 14 3.51 17.41 -8.90
CA THR A 14 3.94 16.01 -9.01
C THR A 14 5.36 15.90 -9.53
N LYS A 15 5.72 16.65 -10.58
CA LYS A 15 7.09 16.68 -11.13
C LYS A 15 8.10 17.13 -10.07
N SER A 16 7.78 18.16 -9.29
CA SER A 16 8.64 18.64 -8.20
C SER A 16 8.81 17.59 -7.10
N GLN A 17 7.74 16.88 -6.72
CA GLN A 17 7.83 15.79 -5.74
C GLN A 17 8.67 14.63 -6.24
N VAL A 18 8.42 14.17 -7.46
CA VAL A 18 9.21 13.09 -8.08
C VAL A 18 10.68 13.47 -8.19
N GLY A 19 10.99 14.71 -8.60
CA GLY A 19 12.36 15.22 -8.63
C GLY A 19 13.06 15.17 -7.27
N ARG A 20 12.38 15.55 -6.19
CA ARG A 20 12.92 15.45 -4.83
C ARG A 20 13.19 14.02 -4.38
N TRP A 21 12.30 13.08 -4.72
CA TRP A 21 12.50 11.67 -4.41
C TRP A 21 13.67 11.07 -5.20
N ALA A 22 13.76 11.41 -6.48
CA ALA A 22 14.83 10.95 -7.36
C ALA A 22 16.21 11.50 -6.96
N SER A 23 16.27 12.72 -6.42
CA SER A 23 17.54 13.34 -5.98
C SER A 23 18.12 12.68 -4.72
N ASN A 24 17.26 12.14 -3.85
CA ASN A 24 17.69 11.52 -2.58
C ASN A 24 16.92 10.19 -2.32
N PRO A 25 17.13 9.16 -3.15
CA PRO A 25 16.33 7.94 -3.09
C PRO A 25 16.49 7.17 -1.78
N ILE A 26 17.70 7.06 -1.26
CA ILE A 26 17.99 6.32 -0.01
C ILE A 26 17.27 6.97 1.18
N GLU A 27 17.37 8.29 1.29
CA GLU A 27 16.72 9.01 2.39
C GLU A 27 15.21 8.97 2.27
N THR A 28 14.70 9.03 1.04
CA THR A 28 13.28 8.88 0.75
C THR A 28 12.77 7.49 1.16
N GLN A 29 13.51 6.42 0.84
CA GLN A 29 13.16 5.06 1.26
C GLN A 29 13.17 4.90 2.79
N LYS A 30 14.18 5.45 3.47
CA LYS A 30 14.24 5.44 4.94
C LYS A 30 13.04 6.15 5.58
N LYS A 31 12.65 7.31 5.05
CA LYS A 31 11.46 8.04 5.52
C LYS A 31 10.19 7.24 5.28
N GLN A 32 10.08 6.61 4.11
CA GLN A 32 8.93 5.78 3.79
C GLN A 32 8.83 4.55 4.69
N LEU A 33 9.94 3.86 4.95
CA LEU A 33 9.97 2.74 5.89
C LEU A 33 9.50 3.17 7.29
N LYS A 34 10.06 4.25 7.82
CA LYS A 34 9.63 4.80 9.12
C LYS A 34 8.15 5.15 9.15
N TYR A 35 7.62 5.74 8.08
CA TYR A 35 6.21 6.05 7.95
C TYR A 35 5.34 4.78 8.00
N LEU A 36 5.70 3.74 7.25
CA LEU A 36 4.96 2.47 7.21
C LEU A 36 4.96 1.79 8.58
N ILE A 37 6.13 1.65 9.21
CA ILE A 37 6.28 1.05 10.54
C ILE A 37 5.45 1.81 11.59
N LYS A 38 5.56 3.14 11.61
CA LYS A 38 4.81 3.98 12.56
C LYS A 38 3.29 3.82 12.42
N ASN A 39 2.78 3.78 11.19
CA ASN A 39 1.34 3.63 10.96
C ASN A 39 0.86 2.22 11.31
N ALA A 40 1.63 1.18 11.00
CA ALA A 40 1.26 -0.19 11.25
C ALA A 40 1.57 -0.68 12.68
N LEU A 41 2.12 0.16 13.55
CA LEU A 41 2.56 -0.18 14.90
C LEU A 41 1.48 -0.89 15.72
N ASN A 42 0.25 -0.39 15.67
CA ASN A 42 -0.90 -0.89 16.45
C ASN A 42 -1.76 -1.90 15.68
N THR A 43 -1.28 -2.44 14.57
CA THR A 43 -1.95 -3.53 13.86
C THR A 43 -1.60 -4.88 14.48
N SER A 44 -2.43 -5.90 14.23
CA SER A 44 -2.14 -7.27 14.67
C SER A 44 -0.78 -7.74 14.15
N PHE A 45 -0.47 -7.47 12.90
CA PHE A 45 0.81 -7.80 12.28
C PHE A 45 1.98 -7.03 12.93
N GLY A 46 1.80 -5.73 13.18
CA GLY A 46 2.83 -4.89 13.79
C GLY A 46 3.16 -5.29 15.23
N GLN A 47 2.16 -5.73 15.99
CA GLN A 47 2.36 -6.23 17.36
C GLN A 47 3.10 -7.56 17.37
N VAL A 48 2.68 -8.53 16.54
CA VAL A 48 3.34 -9.85 16.42
C VAL A 48 4.80 -9.70 16.01
N HIS A 49 5.11 -8.77 15.10
CA HIS A 49 6.46 -8.53 14.60
C HIS A 49 7.23 -7.44 15.36
N SER A 50 6.75 -7.02 16.53
CA SER A 50 7.44 -6.04 17.39
C SER A 50 7.85 -4.76 16.66
N PHE A 51 6.95 -4.14 15.90
CA PHE A 51 7.24 -2.93 15.11
C PHE A 51 7.77 -1.77 15.96
N SER A 52 7.47 -1.74 17.25
CA SER A 52 8.02 -0.76 18.20
C SER A 52 9.55 -0.82 18.35
N LYS A 53 10.16 -1.96 18.04
CA LYS A 53 11.61 -2.18 18.12
C LYS A 53 12.34 -1.86 16.81
N ILE A 54 11.62 -1.68 15.70
CA ILE A 54 12.19 -1.47 14.38
C ILE A 54 12.54 0.00 14.18
N LYS A 55 13.83 0.33 14.11
CA LYS A 55 14.34 1.69 13.92
C LYS A 55 14.93 1.92 12.52
N ASN A 56 15.40 0.86 11.88
CA ASN A 56 16.10 0.90 10.59
C ASN A 56 15.77 -0.33 9.73
N TYR A 57 16.38 -0.42 8.55
CA TYR A 57 16.15 -1.51 7.60
C TYR A 57 16.67 -2.86 8.10
N ASP A 58 17.77 -2.88 8.84
CA ASP A 58 18.33 -4.13 9.37
C ASP A 58 17.44 -4.71 10.46
N ASP A 59 16.93 -3.87 11.36
CA ASP A 59 15.92 -4.29 12.32
C ASP A 59 14.67 -4.86 11.61
N PHE A 60 14.22 -4.20 10.54
CA PHE A 60 13.07 -4.66 9.75
C PHE A 60 13.31 -6.07 9.19
N LYS A 61 14.47 -6.31 8.57
CA LYS A 61 14.84 -7.64 8.04
C LYS A 61 14.88 -8.72 9.11
N ASN A 62 15.37 -8.37 10.30
CA ASN A 62 15.53 -9.33 11.39
C ASN A 62 14.20 -9.68 12.07
N HIS A 63 13.21 -8.77 12.07
CA HIS A 63 11.92 -8.99 12.72
C HIS A 63 10.85 -9.54 11.77
N ILE A 64 11.00 -9.31 10.46
CA ILE A 64 9.97 -9.67 9.49
C ILE A 64 10.54 -10.65 8.47
N PRO A 65 10.22 -11.93 8.58
CA PRO A 65 10.62 -12.92 7.59
C PRO A 65 9.90 -12.67 6.26
N VAL A 66 10.56 -12.99 5.16
CA VAL A 66 9.94 -13.01 3.83
C VAL A 66 8.86 -14.08 3.81
N ARG A 67 7.67 -13.73 3.36
CA ARG A 67 6.51 -14.62 3.27
C ARG A 67 5.85 -14.51 1.92
N ASP A 68 5.28 -15.60 1.47
CA ASP A 68 4.37 -15.66 0.34
C ASP A 68 2.93 -15.36 0.79
N TYR A 69 1.97 -15.52 -0.13
CA TYR A 69 0.55 -15.32 0.17
C TYR A 69 0.05 -16.31 1.25
N GLU A 70 0.49 -17.56 1.19
CA GLU A 70 0.07 -18.59 2.15
C GLU A 70 0.54 -18.28 3.57
N GLY A 71 1.77 -17.76 3.71
CA GLY A 71 2.29 -17.30 4.99
C GLY A 71 1.59 -16.08 5.58
N LEU A 72 0.77 -15.38 4.78
CA LEU A 72 -0.07 -14.25 5.22
C LEU A 72 -1.57 -14.59 5.23
N ARG A 73 -1.96 -15.82 4.87
CA ARG A 73 -3.37 -16.24 4.70
C ARG A 73 -4.22 -15.93 5.93
N GLU A 74 -3.73 -16.23 7.10
CA GLU A 74 -4.46 -16.00 8.36
C GLU A 74 -4.85 -14.52 8.53
N TYR A 75 -3.97 -13.59 8.19
CA TYR A 75 -4.27 -12.16 8.24
C TYR A 75 -5.32 -11.77 7.18
N PHE A 76 -5.27 -12.37 6.00
CA PHE A 76 -6.26 -12.11 4.96
C PHE A 76 -7.64 -12.65 5.32
N GLU A 77 -7.73 -13.83 5.94
CA GLU A 77 -9.01 -14.35 6.44
C GLU A 77 -9.59 -13.44 7.53
N GLN A 78 -8.80 -12.99 8.50
CA GLN A 78 -9.26 -12.02 9.50
C GLN A 78 -9.78 -10.72 8.86
N ILE A 79 -9.16 -10.26 7.78
CA ILE A 79 -9.62 -9.08 7.05
C ILE A 79 -10.95 -9.36 6.33
N LYS A 80 -11.13 -10.52 5.73
CA LYS A 80 -12.37 -10.97 5.07
C LYS A 80 -13.52 -11.06 6.08
N GLU A 81 -13.26 -11.53 7.28
CA GLU A 81 -14.21 -11.54 8.41
C GLU A 81 -14.56 -10.13 8.92
N GLY A 82 -13.90 -9.10 8.39
CA GLY A 82 -14.16 -7.70 8.72
C GLY A 82 -13.39 -7.16 9.91
N LYS A 83 -12.38 -7.88 10.41
CA LYS A 83 -11.51 -7.41 11.50
C LYS A 83 -10.74 -6.16 11.05
N LYS A 84 -10.65 -5.19 11.95
CA LYS A 84 -9.91 -3.93 11.74
C LYS A 84 -8.47 -4.06 12.22
N ASN A 85 -7.59 -3.18 11.71
CA ASN A 85 -6.21 -3.05 12.18
C ASN A 85 -5.41 -4.37 12.09
N VAL A 86 -5.61 -5.15 11.05
CA VAL A 86 -4.88 -6.43 10.88
C VAL A 86 -3.49 -6.17 10.29
N LEU A 87 -3.40 -5.80 9.01
CA LEU A 87 -2.14 -5.47 8.31
C LEU A 87 -1.91 -3.95 8.24
N TRP A 88 -2.98 -3.17 8.23
CA TRP A 88 -2.97 -1.71 8.15
C TRP A 88 -4.08 -1.13 9.03
N PRO A 89 -3.93 0.13 9.53
CA PRO A 89 -4.96 0.76 10.34
C PRO A 89 -6.32 0.86 9.64
N GLY A 90 -7.36 0.56 10.36
CA GLY A 90 -8.74 0.58 9.87
C GLY A 90 -9.14 -0.69 9.15
N LYS A 91 -10.18 -0.58 8.31
CA LYS A 91 -10.62 -1.63 7.37
C LYS A 91 -10.16 -1.25 5.96
N PRO A 92 -9.81 -2.21 5.10
CA PRO A 92 -9.64 -1.92 3.68
C PRO A 92 -10.97 -1.48 3.07
N LEU A 93 -10.91 -0.69 2.00
CA LEU A 93 -12.10 -0.27 1.25
C LEU A 93 -12.62 -1.42 0.39
N TYR A 94 -11.70 -2.16 -0.22
CA TYR A 94 -11.99 -3.26 -1.15
C TYR A 94 -11.05 -4.42 -0.91
N LEU A 95 -11.49 -5.60 -1.36
CA LEU A 95 -10.65 -6.77 -1.51
C LEU A 95 -10.57 -7.06 -3.02
N ALA A 96 -9.41 -6.79 -3.62
CA ALA A 96 -9.16 -7.16 -5.00
C ALA A 96 -8.97 -8.68 -5.10
N VAL A 97 -9.68 -9.30 -6.03
CA VAL A 97 -9.57 -10.74 -6.30
C VAL A 97 -8.65 -10.93 -7.50
N THR A 98 -7.63 -11.75 -7.35
CA THR A 98 -6.76 -12.14 -8.47
C THR A 98 -7.07 -13.58 -8.86
N SER A 99 -7.13 -13.85 -10.17
CA SER A 99 -7.22 -15.21 -10.69
C SER A 99 -5.90 -15.92 -10.45
N GLY A 100 -5.87 -16.76 -9.40
CA GLY A 100 -4.71 -17.65 -9.16
C GLY A 100 -4.83 -18.88 -10.03
N THR A 101 -3.92 -19.05 -10.98
CA THR A 101 -3.90 -20.24 -11.87
C THR A 101 -3.51 -21.53 -11.14
N THR A 102 -2.85 -21.45 -10.01
CA THR A 102 -2.26 -22.60 -9.28
C THR A 102 -2.74 -22.78 -7.84
N SER A 103 -3.27 -21.76 -7.18
CA SER A 103 -3.60 -21.82 -5.74
C SER A 103 -4.95 -21.19 -5.36
N GLY A 104 -5.86 -21.05 -6.32
CA GLY A 104 -7.18 -20.44 -6.09
C GLY A 104 -7.14 -18.91 -6.05
N SER A 105 -8.31 -18.30 -5.80
CA SER A 105 -8.46 -16.85 -5.76
C SER A 105 -7.73 -16.25 -4.55
N LYS A 106 -6.89 -15.25 -4.80
CA LYS A 106 -6.18 -14.49 -3.76
C LYS A 106 -6.87 -13.15 -3.53
N TYR A 107 -7.03 -12.78 -2.27
CA TYR A 107 -7.69 -11.54 -1.85
C TYR A 107 -6.65 -10.54 -1.38
N ILE A 108 -6.53 -9.42 -2.08
CA ILE A 108 -5.56 -8.35 -1.75
C ILE A 108 -6.32 -7.17 -1.17
N PRO A 109 -6.08 -6.78 0.10
CA PRO A 109 -6.75 -5.66 0.72
C PRO A 109 -6.27 -4.34 0.14
N ILE A 110 -7.21 -3.51 -0.32
CA ILE A 110 -6.95 -2.17 -0.85
C ILE A 110 -7.42 -1.13 0.16
N THR A 111 -6.49 -0.36 0.69
CA THR A 111 -6.75 0.72 1.62
C THR A 111 -6.99 2.05 0.89
N LYS A 112 -7.55 3.04 1.59
CA LYS A 112 -7.70 4.40 1.06
C LYS A 112 -6.34 4.99 0.66
N GLN A 113 -5.30 4.72 1.42
CA GLN A 113 -3.95 5.20 1.14
C GLN A 113 -3.35 4.56 -0.11
N SER A 114 -3.48 3.24 -0.26
CA SER A 114 -3.00 2.55 -1.47
C SER A 114 -3.75 3.00 -2.72
N LEU A 115 -5.06 3.20 -2.62
CA LEU A 115 -5.87 3.72 -3.72
C LEU A 115 -5.42 5.13 -4.13
N SER A 116 -5.13 6.01 -3.16
CA SER A 116 -4.59 7.34 -3.44
C SER A 116 -3.26 7.31 -4.19
N LEU A 117 -2.36 6.38 -3.84
CA LEU A 117 -1.09 6.20 -4.56
C LEU A 117 -1.30 5.74 -6.00
N ILE A 118 -2.23 4.82 -6.24
CA ILE A 118 -2.58 4.36 -7.60
C ILE A 118 -3.13 5.52 -8.43
N HIS A 119 -4.01 6.35 -7.88
CA HIS A 119 -4.56 7.52 -8.58
C HIS A 119 -3.49 8.55 -8.96
N ILE A 120 -2.46 8.72 -8.15
CA ILE A 120 -1.36 9.65 -8.44
C ILE A 120 -0.40 9.07 -9.48
N SER A 121 -0.11 7.77 -9.41
CA SER A 121 0.91 7.12 -10.24
C SER A 121 0.41 6.75 -11.63
N GLU A 122 -0.86 6.37 -11.77
CA GLU A 122 -1.44 5.86 -13.02
C GLU A 122 -2.87 6.40 -13.27
N PRO A 123 -3.04 7.72 -13.43
CA PRO A 123 -4.39 8.30 -13.54
C PRO A 123 -5.16 7.85 -14.79
N THR A 124 -4.47 7.37 -15.84
CA THR A 124 -5.09 6.91 -17.10
C THR A 124 -5.44 5.43 -17.09
N ARG A 125 -4.73 4.60 -16.31
CA ARG A 125 -4.94 3.15 -16.26
C ARG A 125 -6.18 2.76 -15.47
N LEU A 126 -6.57 3.57 -14.48
CA LEU A 126 -7.79 3.37 -13.71
C LEU A 126 -9.07 3.53 -14.53
N LEU A 127 -9.07 4.40 -15.52
CA LEU A 127 -10.21 4.56 -16.43
C LEU A 127 -10.44 3.31 -17.30
N SER A 128 -9.39 2.64 -17.76
CA SER A 128 -9.51 1.40 -18.54
C SER A 128 -9.86 0.18 -17.68
N SER A 129 -9.38 0.12 -16.43
CA SER A 129 -9.70 -0.98 -15.50
C SER A 129 -11.09 -0.86 -14.89
N ALA A 130 -11.62 0.36 -14.71
CA ALA A 130 -12.98 0.57 -14.23
C ALA A 130 -14.03 0.04 -15.24
N TYR A 131 -13.74 0.12 -16.54
CA TYR A 131 -14.61 -0.48 -17.56
C TYR A 131 -14.59 -2.01 -17.56
N ALA A 132 -13.53 -2.65 -17.09
CA ALA A 132 -13.42 -4.10 -16.99
C ALA A 132 -14.14 -4.70 -15.76
N LEU A 133 -14.56 -3.86 -14.79
CA LEU A 133 -15.28 -4.29 -13.58
C LEU A 133 -16.80 -4.18 -13.71
N PHE A 134 -17.31 -3.64 -14.83
CA PHE A 134 -18.76 -3.48 -15.10
C PHE A 134 -19.23 -4.29 -16.33
N CYS A 135 -18.43 -5.24 -16.82
CA CYS A 135 -18.84 -6.21 -17.85
C CYS A 135 -18.95 -7.60 -17.28
#